data_a9507cc8abedf4bf914fbefa5d767c61
#
_entry.id   a9507cc8abedf4bf914fbefa5d767c61
#
_cell.length_a   1.000
_cell.length_b   1.000
_cell.length_c   1.000
_cell.angle_alpha   90.00
_cell.angle_beta   90.00
_cell.angle_gamma   90.00
#
_symmetry.space_group_name_H-M   'P 1'
#
loop_
_entity.id
_entity.type
_entity.pdbx_description
1 polymer ?
#
loop_
_entity_poly.entity_id
_entity_poly.type
_entity_poly.pdbx_seq_one_letter_code
_entity_poly.pdbx_strand_id
1 'polypeptide(L)'
;MLELIKNKKVNIYTNLNENNPLIPIATDELFLRQVLTNNECILHIHSLENSAILGTPDTRVPYFKEALDSFYNNNLIPAVRNIGGLGIIADTGVISFSIIMKINPSTFSLNAGYNLMTEFIKEIFPEASSKIQAVEISNSYCPGDFDLSINGKKFAGIAQRKVKENVVVSIYLSLFGNQQNRTRIMKEYYEAGLKDQEIKYKYPKIDINCMDTLENLLNKSLTTKELLEKILRVLHSLNCEIEKGNYSNEMIENYEEIFKQTKQRNNKLLHGE
;
A
#
# COMPACT_ATOMS: atom_id res chain seq x y z
N MET A 1 20.35 1.97 -2.43
CA MET A 1 19.20 1.05 -2.28
C MET A 1 18.54 0.66 -3.59
N LEU A 2 18.51 1.54 -4.58
CA LEU A 2 17.97 1.24 -5.92
C LEU A 2 18.75 0.15 -6.68
N GLU A 3 19.97 -0.16 -6.27
CA GLU A 3 20.74 -1.30 -6.81
C GLU A 3 20.01 -2.65 -6.71
N LEU A 4 19.01 -2.76 -5.80
CA LEU A 4 18.18 -3.97 -5.67
C LEU A 4 17.30 -4.24 -6.91
N ILE A 5 16.97 -3.20 -7.68
CA ILE A 5 16.15 -3.30 -8.90
C ILE A 5 16.88 -2.86 -10.18
N LYS A 6 18.05 -2.24 -10.05
CA LYS A 6 18.86 -1.77 -11.18
C LYS A 6 19.30 -2.92 -12.08
N ASN A 7 19.31 -2.70 -13.39
CA ASN A 7 19.66 -3.67 -14.43
C ASN A 7 18.79 -4.94 -14.42
N LYS A 8 17.60 -4.88 -13.79
CA LYS A 8 16.69 -6.03 -13.77
C LYS A 8 15.64 -5.94 -14.87
N LYS A 9 15.09 -7.10 -15.22
CA LYS A 9 13.84 -7.20 -15.96
C LYS A 9 12.68 -6.90 -15.02
N VAL A 10 11.88 -5.90 -15.38
CA VAL A 10 10.71 -5.44 -14.60
C VAL A 10 9.43 -5.74 -15.36
N ASN A 11 8.66 -6.70 -14.87
CA ASN A 11 7.33 -7.01 -15.40
C ASN A 11 6.30 -6.13 -14.71
N ILE A 12 5.64 -5.24 -15.47
CA ILE A 12 4.66 -4.29 -14.92
C ILE A 12 3.25 -4.82 -15.11
N TYR A 13 2.51 -4.94 -14.01
CA TYR A 13 1.09 -5.29 -13.97
C TYR A 13 0.29 -4.13 -13.41
N THR A 14 -0.92 -3.90 -13.94
CA THR A 14 -1.77 -2.79 -13.51
C THR A 14 -3.21 -3.23 -13.29
N ASN A 15 -3.79 -2.84 -12.14
CA ASN A 15 -5.20 -2.96 -11.79
C ASN A 15 -5.70 -1.58 -11.34
N LEU A 16 -6.03 -0.71 -12.31
CA LEU A 16 -6.45 0.66 -12.02
C LEU A 16 -7.98 0.76 -11.95
N ASN A 17 -8.46 1.62 -11.02
CA ASN A 17 -9.87 1.91 -10.80
C ASN A 17 -10.70 0.67 -10.47
N GLU A 18 -10.14 -0.21 -9.65
CA GLU A 18 -10.82 -1.44 -9.23
C GLU A 18 -11.91 -1.15 -8.19
N ASN A 19 -13.07 -1.78 -8.39
CA ASN A 19 -14.18 -1.72 -7.43
C ASN A 19 -14.15 -2.86 -6.41
N ASN A 20 -13.39 -3.91 -6.67
CA ASN A 20 -13.24 -5.04 -5.77
C ASN A 20 -11.86 -5.03 -5.10
N PRO A 21 -11.76 -4.64 -3.81
CA PRO A 21 -10.48 -4.54 -3.11
C PRO A 21 -9.75 -5.89 -2.95
N LEU A 22 -10.43 -7.01 -3.12
CA LEU A 22 -9.79 -8.32 -3.01
C LEU A 22 -8.94 -8.65 -4.23
N ILE A 23 -9.18 -8.01 -5.40
CA ILE A 23 -8.41 -8.26 -6.63
C ILE A 23 -6.93 -7.88 -6.42
N PRO A 24 -6.55 -6.63 -6.10
CA PRO A 24 -5.14 -6.29 -5.91
C PRO A 24 -4.51 -7.02 -4.72
N ILE A 25 -5.27 -7.31 -3.65
CA ILE A 25 -4.76 -8.09 -2.51
C ILE A 25 -4.39 -9.52 -2.94
N ALA A 26 -5.23 -10.17 -3.73
CA ALA A 26 -4.96 -11.52 -4.24
C ALA A 26 -3.84 -11.52 -5.30
N THR A 27 -3.77 -10.46 -6.12
CA THR A 27 -2.73 -10.29 -7.14
C THR A 27 -1.34 -10.13 -6.50
N ASP A 28 -1.21 -9.32 -5.46
CA ASP A 28 0.06 -9.22 -4.70
C ASP A 28 0.45 -10.55 -4.06
N GLU A 29 -0.51 -11.31 -3.52
CA GLU A 29 -0.26 -12.64 -2.96
C GLU A 29 0.17 -13.64 -4.03
N LEU A 30 -0.44 -13.60 -5.23
CA LEU A 30 -0.02 -14.39 -6.38
C LEU A 30 1.44 -14.12 -6.72
N PHE A 31 1.80 -12.85 -6.91
CA PHE A 31 3.16 -12.46 -7.30
C PHE A 31 4.19 -12.82 -6.22
N LEU A 32 3.84 -12.68 -4.96
CA LEU A 32 4.72 -13.03 -3.85
C LEU A 32 5.03 -14.54 -3.79
N ARG A 33 4.16 -15.37 -4.35
CA ARG A 33 4.34 -16.83 -4.42
C ARG A 33 5.03 -17.32 -5.70
N GLN A 34 5.28 -16.44 -6.69
CA GLN A 34 5.95 -16.80 -7.92
C GLN A 34 7.41 -17.23 -7.69
N VAL A 35 7.91 -18.07 -8.57
CA VAL A 35 9.34 -18.40 -8.62
C VAL A 35 10.04 -17.32 -9.44
N LEU A 36 10.64 -16.35 -8.77
CA LEU A 36 11.38 -15.28 -9.41
C LEU A 36 12.88 -15.61 -9.51
N THR A 37 13.53 -15.14 -10.57
CA THR A 37 14.99 -15.16 -10.68
C THR A 37 15.60 -13.93 -9.97
N ASN A 38 16.91 -13.95 -9.76
CA ASN A 38 17.62 -12.80 -9.18
C ASN A 38 17.61 -11.57 -10.09
N ASN A 39 17.41 -11.77 -11.40
CA ASN A 39 17.45 -10.72 -12.41
C ASN A 39 16.05 -10.15 -12.74
N GLU A 40 15.03 -10.62 -12.05
CA GLU A 40 13.63 -10.20 -12.28
C GLU A 40 13.04 -9.53 -11.07
N CYS A 41 12.12 -8.63 -11.33
CA CYS A 41 11.16 -8.14 -10.35
C CYS A 41 9.81 -7.86 -11.00
N ILE A 42 8.77 -7.82 -10.18
CA ILE A 42 7.42 -7.43 -10.59
C ILE A 42 7.11 -6.07 -9.98
N LEU A 43 6.58 -5.17 -10.77
CA LEU A 43 5.96 -3.94 -10.32
C LEU A 43 4.45 -4.04 -10.55
N HIS A 44 3.68 -4.15 -9.48
CA HIS A 44 2.23 -4.17 -9.52
C HIS A 44 1.69 -2.82 -9.08
N ILE A 45 0.98 -2.10 -9.95
CA ILE A 45 0.41 -0.78 -9.69
C ILE A 45 -1.11 -0.91 -9.69
N HIS A 46 -1.77 -0.43 -8.63
CA HIS A 46 -3.21 -0.51 -8.53
C HIS A 46 -3.83 0.73 -7.86
N SER A 47 -5.08 0.95 -8.15
CA SER A 47 -5.93 1.93 -7.47
C SER A 47 -7.33 1.38 -7.26
N LEU A 48 -7.98 1.86 -6.21
CA LEU A 48 -9.34 1.49 -5.84
C LEU A 48 -10.25 2.72 -5.91
N GLU A 49 -11.52 2.50 -6.20
CA GLU A 49 -12.51 3.58 -6.31
C GLU A 49 -13.08 3.99 -4.94
N ASN A 50 -13.33 3.02 -4.06
CA ASN A 50 -14.12 3.24 -2.86
C ASN A 50 -13.87 2.17 -1.80
N SER A 51 -12.66 2.06 -1.27
CA SER A 51 -12.36 0.97 -0.34
C SER A 51 -11.69 1.44 0.96
N ALA A 52 -11.94 0.70 2.04
CA ALA A 52 -11.21 0.77 3.29
C ALA A 52 -10.39 -0.51 3.45
N ILE A 53 -9.08 -0.39 3.40
CA ILE A 53 -8.16 -1.54 3.48
C ILE A 53 -7.60 -1.64 4.89
N LEU A 54 -8.11 -2.58 5.66
CA LEU A 54 -7.74 -2.83 7.05
C LEU A 54 -6.51 -3.73 7.17
N GLY A 55 -5.73 -3.54 8.20
CA GLY A 55 -4.80 -4.55 8.70
C GLY A 55 -5.49 -5.55 9.61
N THR A 56 -4.88 -6.71 9.85
CA THR A 56 -5.43 -7.69 10.79
C THR A 56 -5.63 -7.14 12.22
N PRO A 57 -4.78 -6.23 12.76
CA PRO A 57 -5.05 -5.66 14.09
C PRO A 57 -6.35 -4.86 14.15
N ASP A 58 -6.75 -4.19 13.07
CA ASP A 58 -7.98 -3.38 13.06
C ASP A 58 -9.23 -4.21 13.35
N THR A 59 -9.25 -5.48 12.92
CA THR A 59 -10.41 -6.36 13.19
C THR A 59 -10.56 -6.75 14.67
N ARG A 60 -9.67 -6.26 15.54
CA ARG A 60 -9.65 -6.57 16.99
C ARG A 60 -10.10 -5.40 17.85
N VAL A 61 -10.58 -4.31 17.27
CA VAL A 61 -11.22 -3.25 18.06
C VAL A 61 -12.46 -3.80 18.76
N PRO A 62 -12.74 -3.43 20.01
CA PRO A 62 -13.82 -4.04 20.80
C PRO A 62 -15.20 -3.96 20.15
N TYR A 63 -15.50 -2.85 19.49
CA TYR A 63 -16.77 -2.60 18.81
C TYR A 63 -16.61 -2.61 17.29
N PHE A 64 -16.03 -3.72 16.78
CA PHE A 64 -15.66 -3.82 15.37
C PHE A 64 -16.83 -3.63 14.40
N LYS A 65 -18.01 -4.16 14.73
CA LYS A 65 -19.20 -4.02 13.86
C LYS A 65 -19.63 -2.57 13.73
N GLU A 66 -19.69 -1.85 14.85
CA GLU A 66 -20.02 -0.42 14.85
C GLU A 66 -18.93 0.41 14.15
N ALA A 67 -17.66 0.01 14.28
CA ALA A 67 -16.57 0.66 13.56
C ALA A 67 -16.74 0.56 12.05
N LEU A 68 -17.18 -0.60 11.54
CA LEU A 68 -17.43 -0.81 10.11
C LEU A 68 -18.51 0.13 9.54
N ASP A 69 -19.46 0.60 10.37
CA ASP A 69 -20.49 1.56 9.94
C ASP A 69 -19.87 2.87 9.42
N SER A 70 -18.70 3.27 9.95
CA SER A 70 -17.95 4.43 9.45
C SER A 70 -17.58 4.29 7.97
N PHE A 71 -17.36 3.06 7.50
CA PHE A 71 -17.04 2.79 6.09
C PHE A 71 -18.33 2.70 5.26
N TYR A 72 -19.31 1.94 5.71
CA TYR A 72 -20.57 1.76 4.99
C TYR A 72 -21.32 3.08 4.80
N ASN A 73 -21.37 3.94 5.81
CA ASN A 73 -21.97 5.27 5.75
C ASN A 73 -21.25 6.23 4.78
N ASN A 74 -20.00 5.92 4.42
CA ASN A 74 -19.22 6.64 3.42
C ASN A 74 -19.10 5.88 2.09
N ASN A 75 -19.93 4.86 1.85
CA ASN A 75 -19.95 4.01 0.64
C ASN A 75 -18.61 3.33 0.35
N LEU A 76 -17.82 3.00 1.39
CA LEU A 76 -16.56 2.29 1.26
C LEU A 76 -16.74 0.80 1.47
N ILE A 77 -16.04 0.00 0.68
CA ILE A 77 -16.00 -1.45 0.77
C ILE A 77 -14.82 -1.84 1.68
N PRO A 78 -15.06 -2.41 2.88
CA PRO A 78 -13.98 -2.86 3.74
C PRO A 78 -13.35 -4.16 3.22
N ALA A 79 -12.02 -4.25 3.30
CA ALA A 79 -11.26 -5.48 3.07
C ALA A 79 -10.06 -5.55 4.00
N VAL A 80 -9.58 -6.76 4.29
CA VAL A 80 -8.43 -7.00 5.17
C VAL A 80 -7.26 -7.53 4.34
N ARG A 81 -6.17 -6.77 4.34
CA ARG A 81 -4.96 -7.11 3.57
C ARG A 81 -4.10 -8.18 4.25
N ASN A 82 -3.18 -8.77 3.48
CA ASN A 82 -2.24 -9.80 3.93
C ASN A 82 -0.86 -9.24 4.32
N ILE A 83 -0.64 -7.93 4.22
CA ILE A 83 0.60 -7.26 4.58
C ILE A 83 0.42 -6.48 5.88
N GLY A 84 1.51 -6.18 6.58
CA GLY A 84 1.48 -5.49 7.87
C GLY A 84 0.92 -4.06 7.82
N GLY A 85 0.72 -3.47 9.00
CA GLY A 85 0.19 -2.13 9.21
C GLY A 85 -1.29 -2.13 9.61
N LEU A 86 -1.84 -0.92 9.74
CA LEU A 86 -3.22 -0.62 10.10
C LEU A 86 -4.04 -0.18 8.88
N GLY A 87 -5.28 0.25 9.13
CA GLY A 87 -6.24 0.64 8.09
C GLY A 87 -5.84 1.89 7.31
N ILE A 88 -6.21 1.90 6.04
CA ILE A 88 -6.09 3.03 5.12
C ILE A 88 -7.38 3.18 4.35
N ILE A 89 -7.67 4.39 3.88
CA ILE A 89 -8.71 4.61 2.86
C ILE A 89 -8.04 4.61 1.49
N ALA A 90 -8.57 3.82 0.58
CA ALA A 90 -8.13 3.70 -0.81
C ALA A 90 -9.31 4.03 -1.72
N ASP A 91 -9.37 5.28 -2.12
CA ASP A 91 -10.37 5.86 -3.02
C ASP A 91 -9.69 6.59 -4.19
N THR A 92 -10.48 7.24 -5.03
CA THR A 92 -9.95 7.99 -6.19
C THR A 92 -8.85 8.96 -5.78
N GLY A 93 -7.67 8.79 -6.39
CA GLY A 93 -6.47 9.59 -6.11
C GLY A 93 -5.48 8.95 -5.13
N VAL A 94 -5.83 7.80 -4.56
CA VAL A 94 -4.86 6.93 -3.88
C VAL A 94 -4.33 5.91 -4.87
N ILE A 95 -3.02 5.92 -5.06
CA ILE A 95 -2.32 4.94 -5.89
C ILE A 95 -1.45 4.08 -4.99
N SER A 96 -1.63 2.78 -5.08
CA SER A 96 -0.74 1.82 -4.42
C SER A 96 0.10 1.11 -5.46
N PHE A 97 1.33 0.80 -5.11
CA PHE A 97 2.14 -0.10 -5.91
C PHE A 97 3.09 -0.93 -5.06
N SER A 98 3.38 -2.11 -5.57
CA SER A 98 4.20 -3.13 -4.92
C SER A 98 5.37 -3.50 -5.81
N ILE A 99 6.58 -3.51 -5.24
CA ILE A 99 7.76 -4.10 -5.85
C ILE A 99 7.94 -5.49 -5.24
N ILE A 100 7.86 -6.52 -6.08
CA ILE A 100 8.05 -7.91 -5.67
C ILE A 100 9.34 -8.42 -6.30
N MET A 101 10.23 -8.97 -5.48
CA MET A 101 11.52 -9.45 -5.95
C MET A 101 12.03 -10.62 -5.10
N LYS A 102 12.91 -11.41 -5.71
CA LYS A 102 13.69 -12.43 -4.99
C LYS A 102 14.76 -11.76 -4.13
N ILE A 103 14.95 -12.27 -2.93
CA ILE A 103 15.94 -11.81 -1.97
C ILE A 103 16.75 -13.00 -1.42
N ASN A 104 17.90 -12.72 -0.87
CA ASN A 104 18.56 -13.64 0.03
C ASN A 104 18.06 -13.37 1.47
N PRO A 105 17.27 -14.28 2.08
CA PRO A 105 16.66 -14.05 3.39
C PRO A 105 17.67 -13.78 4.51
N SER A 106 18.92 -14.31 4.37
CA SER A 106 19.96 -14.16 5.39
C SER A 106 20.64 -12.79 5.38
N THR A 107 20.63 -12.08 4.24
CA THR A 107 21.32 -10.79 4.07
C THR A 107 20.38 -9.61 3.86
N PHE A 108 19.13 -9.87 3.47
CA PHE A 108 18.14 -8.81 3.25
C PHE A 108 17.63 -8.28 4.59
N SER A 109 18.07 -7.08 4.98
CA SER A 109 17.65 -6.44 6.22
C SER A 109 16.20 -5.96 6.15
N LEU A 110 15.57 -5.82 7.32
CA LEU A 110 14.20 -5.30 7.40
C LEU A 110 14.09 -3.91 6.75
N ASN A 111 15.08 -3.04 6.95
CA ASN A 111 15.07 -1.68 6.44
C ASN A 111 15.37 -1.60 4.93
N ALA A 112 15.92 -2.65 4.32
CA ALA A 112 16.32 -2.60 2.90
C ALA A 112 15.14 -2.34 1.97
N GLY A 113 13.99 -2.98 2.21
CA GLY A 113 12.78 -2.77 1.43
C GLY A 113 12.18 -1.37 1.62
N TYR A 114 12.11 -0.91 2.87
CA TYR A 114 11.64 0.44 3.19
C TYR A 114 12.50 1.53 2.53
N ASN A 115 13.82 1.40 2.62
CA ASN A 115 14.76 2.33 2.00
C ASN A 115 14.70 2.26 0.46
N LEU A 116 14.51 1.06 -0.12
CA LEU A 116 14.29 0.92 -1.56
C LEU A 116 13.08 1.77 -2.00
N MET A 117 11.94 1.61 -1.35
CA MET A 117 10.72 2.32 -1.72
C MET A 117 10.86 3.83 -1.47
N THR A 118 11.50 4.24 -0.37
CA THR A 118 11.78 5.65 -0.07
C THR A 118 12.61 6.30 -1.17
N GLU A 119 13.72 5.67 -1.56
CA GLU A 119 14.57 6.21 -2.63
C GLU A 119 13.87 6.17 -3.99
N PHE A 120 13.04 5.16 -4.25
CA PHE A 120 12.27 5.08 -5.47
C PHE A 120 11.27 6.26 -5.59
N ILE A 121 10.58 6.62 -4.49
CA ILE A 121 9.70 7.80 -4.47
C ILE A 121 10.50 9.11 -4.66
N LYS A 122 11.67 9.23 -4.05
CA LYS A 122 12.51 10.43 -4.23
C LYS A 122 12.99 10.61 -5.69
N GLU A 123 13.27 9.51 -6.39
CA GLU A 123 13.60 9.56 -7.82
C GLU A 123 12.37 9.85 -8.70
N ILE A 124 11.19 9.37 -8.32
CA ILE A 124 9.94 9.70 -9.03
C ILE A 124 9.61 11.20 -8.90
N PHE A 125 9.93 11.80 -7.75
CA PHE A 125 9.69 13.22 -7.46
C PHE A 125 10.98 13.96 -7.07
N PRO A 126 11.94 14.11 -8.02
CA PRO A 126 13.23 14.73 -7.74
C PRO A 126 13.09 16.17 -7.25
N GLU A 127 12.05 16.89 -7.69
CA GLU A 127 11.72 18.23 -7.23
C GLU A 127 11.35 18.32 -5.75
N ALA A 128 10.96 17.21 -5.16
CA ALA A 128 10.61 17.11 -3.74
C ALA A 128 11.62 16.28 -2.93
N SER A 129 12.60 15.67 -3.55
CA SER A 129 13.51 14.67 -2.95
C SER A 129 14.15 15.18 -1.64
N SER A 130 14.62 16.42 -1.61
CA SER A 130 15.22 17.02 -0.40
C SER A 130 14.23 17.34 0.72
N LYS A 131 12.93 17.43 0.41
CA LYS A 131 11.85 17.73 1.36
C LYS A 131 11.19 16.46 1.91
N ILE A 132 11.31 15.33 1.20
CA ILE A 132 10.72 14.06 1.60
C ILE A 132 11.51 13.49 2.78
N GLN A 133 10.82 13.31 3.90
CA GLN A 133 11.33 12.68 5.11
C GLN A 133 10.67 11.30 5.26
N ALA A 134 11.45 10.31 5.71
CA ALA A 134 10.98 8.98 6.06
C ALA A 134 11.04 8.86 7.60
N VAL A 135 9.96 9.23 8.27
CA VAL A 135 9.84 9.23 9.73
C VAL A 135 8.39 8.94 10.13
N GLU A 136 8.19 8.32 11.29
CA GLU A 136 6.85 8.07 11.82
C GLU A 136 6.06 9.36 12.03
N ILE A 137 4.82 9.39 11.52
CA ILE A 137 3.81 10.40 11.82
C ILE A 137 2.76 9.75 12.71
N SER A 138 3.02 9.72 14.01
CA SER A 138 2.29 8.92 15.00
C SER A 138 0.79 9.25 15.11
N ASN A 139 0.40 10.47 14.78
CA ASN A 139 -1.00 10.91 14.77
C ASN A 139 -1.70 10.64 13.43
N SER A 140 -1.04 9.99 12.46
CA SER A 140 -1.67 9.59 11.21
C SER A 140 -2.41 8.27 11.37
N TYR A 141 -3.30 7.94 10.42
CA TYR A 141 -3.73 6.55 10.32
C TYR A 141 -2.59 5.67 9.76
N CYS A 142 -2.54 4.42 10.20
CA CYS A 142 -1.49 3.47 9.84
C CYS A 142 -0.07 4.05 9.99
N PRO A 143 0.32 4.56 11.20
CA PRO A 143 1.66 5.11 11.41
C PRO A 143 2.72 4.00 11.26
N GLY A 144 3.90 4.38 10.77
CA GLY A 144 5.05 3.49 10.63
C GLY A 144 6.36 4.26 10.53
N ASP A 145 7.46 3.64 10.94
CA ASP A 145 8.81 4.24 11.01
C ASP A 145 9.29 4.85 9.69
N PHE A 146 8.71 4.41 8.57
CA PHE A 146 9.04 4.86 7.22
C PHE A 146 7.86 5.54 6.53
N ASP A 147 7.05 6.30 7.28
CA ASP A 147 6.06 7.17 6.68
C ASP A 147 6.74 8.25 5.85
N LEU A 148 6.27 8.47 4.62
CA LEU A 148 6.81 9.56 3.81
C LEU A 148 6.00 10.83 4.04
N SER A 149 6.71 11.89 4.40
CA SER A 149 6.12 13.18 4.74
C SER A 149 6.87 14.35 4.12
N ILE A 150 6.16 15.47 3.94
CA ILE A 150 6.73 16.78 3.61
C ILE A 150 6.18 17.78 4.62
N ASN A 151 7.05 18.57 5.25
CA ASN A 151 6.68 19.54 6.28
C ASN A 151 5.86 18.90 7.43
N GLY A 152 6.19 17.67 7.83
CA GLY A 152 5.52 16.95 8.89
C GLY A 152 4.13 16.40 8.54
N LYS A 153 3.67 16.51 7.29
CA LYS A 153 2.41 15.93 6.81
C LYS A 153 2.67 14.69 5.99
N LYS A 154 2.13 13.56 6.45
CA LYS A 154 2.24 12.27 5.75
C LYS A 154 1.44 12.27 4.47
N PHE A 155 2.05 11.78 3.39
CA PHE A 155 1.39 11.53 2.10
C PHE A 155 1.50 10.08 1.64
N ALA A 156 2.37 9.29 2.26
CA ALA A 156 2.52 7.87 1.91
C ALA A 156 2.92 7.03 3.12
N GLY A 157 2.61 5.73 3.07
CA GLY A 157 3.03 4.74 4.04
C GLY A 157 3.55 3.50 3.34
N ILE A 158 4.59 2.88 3.88
CA ILE A 158 5.26 1.71 3.29
C ILE A 158 5.04 0.50 4.18
N ALA A 159 4.74 -0.63 3.56
CA ALA A 159 4.63 -1.92 4.22
C ALA A 159 5.43 -2.99 3.46
N GLN A 160 5.90 -4.02 4.14
CA GLN A 160 6.56 -5.14 3.49
C GLN A 160 6.19 -6.47 4.11
N ARG A 161 6.29 -7.54 3.32
CA ARG A 161 6.12 -8.92 3.76
C ARG A 161 7.07 -9.84 3.02
N LYS A 162 7.67 -10.78 3.76
CA LYS A 162 8.54 -11.81 3.19
C LYS A 162 7.82 -13.15 3.18
N VAL A 163 7.98 -13.88 2.10
CA VAL A 163 7.53 -15.27 1.97
C VAL A 163 8.64 -16.07 1.30
N LYS A 164 9.23 -17.02 2.00
CA LYS A 164 10.40 -17.78 1.52
C LYS A 164 11.52 -16.82 1.06
N GLU A 165 11.88 -16.90 -0.21
CA GLU A 165 12.93 -16.09 -0.85
C GLU A 165 12.40 -14.82 -1.53
N ASN A 166 11.12 -14.51 -1.40
CA ASN A 166 10.53 -13.32 -2.00
C ASN A 166 10.17 -12.28 -0.94
N VAL A 167 10.23 -11.02 -1.33
CA VAL A 167 9.70 -9.89 -0.58
C VAL A 167 8.74 -9.10 -1.47
N VAL A 168 7.64 -8.65 -0.89
CA VAL A 168 6.82 -7.57 -1.42
C VAL A 168 7.04 -6.32 -0.58
N VAL A 169 7.34 -5.21 -1.25
CA VAL A 169 7.44 -3.88 -0.65
C VAL A 169 6.36 -3.03 -1.30
N SER A 170 5.35 -2.68 -0.52
CA SER A 170 4.16 -1.96 -1.01
C SER A 170 4.12 -0.55 -0.44
N ILE A 171 3.63 0.39 -1.23
CA ILE A 171 3.36 1.75 -0.80
C ILE A 171 1.88 2.09 -1.00
N TYR A 172 1.31 2.78 -0.02
CA TYR A 172 0.13 3.60 -0.12
C TYR A 172 0.58 5.03 -0.43
N LEU A 173 0.11 5.61 -1.53
CA LEU A 173 0.45 6.97 -1.95
C LEU A 173 -0.84 7.79 -2.11
N SER A 174 -1.05 8.78 -1.24
CA SER A 174 -2.09 9.79 -1.40
C SER A 174 -1.64 10.83 -2.42
N LEU A 175 -1.92 10.56 -3.70
CA LEU A 175 -1.44 11.38 -4.81
C LEU A 175 -2.25 12.67 -4.93
N PHE A 176 -3.59 12.55 -4.99
CA PHE A 176 -4.54 13.66 -5.06
C PHE A 176 -5.87 13.32 -4.37
N GLY A 177 -6.84 14.24 -4.39
CA GLY A 177 -8.16 14.02 -3.82
C GLY A 177 -8.32 14.57 -2.40
N ASN A 178 -9.28 14.05 -1.62
CA ASN A 178 -9.63 14.61 -0.32
C ASN A 178 -9.01 13.85 0.85
N GLN A 179 -7.72 14.14 1.16
CA GLN A 179 -7.02 13.47 2.26
C GLN A 179 -7.65 13.74 3.64
N GLN A 180 -8.20 14.92 3.85
CA GLN A 180 -8.85 15.24 5.14
C GLN A 180 -10.08 14.36 5.37
N ASN A 181 -10.90 14.12 4.33
CA ASN A 181 -12.04 13.21 4.42
C ASN A 181 -11.60 11.78 4.73
N ARG A 182 -10.55 11.27 4.06
CA ARG A 182 -9.96 9.95 4.35
C ARG A 182 -9.54 9.84 5.82
N THR A 183 -8.87 10.86 6.32
CA THR A 183 -8.38 10.91 7.70
C THR A 183 -9.54 10.98 8.69
N ARG A 184 -10.59 11.75 8.40
CA ARG A 184 -11.80 11.82 9.20
C ARG A 184 -12.49 10.46 9.31
N ILE A 185 -12.69 9.75 8.20
CA ILE A 185 -13.33 8.42 8.18
C ILE A 185 -12.54 7.42 9.03
N MET A 186 -11.23 7.38 8.90
CA MET A 186 -10.39 6.49 9.73
C MET A 186 -10.42 6.87 11.21
N LYS A 187 -10.51 8.15 11.53
CA LYS A 187 -10.70 8.63 12.90
C LYS A 187 -12.01 8.14 13.48
N GLU A 188 -13.11 8.32 12.76
CA GLU A 188 -14.46 7.84 13.14
C GLU A 188 -14.48 6.33 13.37
N TYR A 189 -13.77 5.56 12.50
CA TYR A 189 -13.62 4.12 12.65
C TYR A 189 -13.01 3.76 14.02
N TYR A 190 -11.89 4.37 14.41
CA TYR A 190 -11.26 4.05 15.69
C TYR A 190 -12.06 4.59 16.87
N GLU A 191 -12.67 5.77 16.78
CA GLU A 191 -13.52 6.31 17.85
C GLU A 191 -14.73 5.39 18.11
N ALA A 192 -15.41 4.95 17.06
CA ALA A 192 -16.52 3.99 17.16
C ALA A 192 -16.07 2.61 17.66
N GLY A 193 -14.90 2.15 17.21
CA GLY A 193 -14.38 0.83 17.54
C GLY A 193 -13.78 0.71 18.94
N LEU A 194 -13.28 1.80 19.51
CA LEU A 194 -12.61 1.81 20.82
C LEU A 194 -13.51 2.30 21.94
N LYS A 195 -14.34 3.32 21.71
CA LYS A 195 -15.21 3.97 22.74
C LYS A 195 -14.45 4.24 24.03
N ASP A 196 -13.22 4.79 23.91
CA ASP A 196 -12.31 5.11 25.02
C ASP A 196 -11.90 3.91 25.90
N GLN A 197 -12.08 2.67 25.44
CA GLN A 197 -11.60 1.51 26.16
C GLN A 197 -10.07 1.37 26.03
N GLU A 198 -9.40 1.17 27.15
CA GLU A 198 -8.01 0.76 27.18
C GLU A 198 -7.89 -0.70 26.76
N ILE A 199 -7.14 -0.93 25.67
CA ILE A 199 -6.86 -2.26 25.16
C ILE A 199 -5.36 -2.46 24.97
N LYS A 200 -4.94 -3.73 24.94
CA LYS A 200 -3.53 -4.09 24.85
C LYS A 200 -2.82 -3.53 23.61
N TYR A 201 -3.53 -3.43 22.47
CA TYR A 201 -2.98 -2.90 21.24
C TYR A 201 -3.18 -1.37 21.18
N LYS A 202 -2.11 -0.64 20.89
CA LYS A 202 -2.17 0.82 20.76
C LYS A 202 -2.59 1.21 19.35
N TYR A 203 -3.78 1.79 19.21
CA TYR A 203 -4.23 2.42 17.98
C TYR A 203 -3.88 3.91 17.95
N PRO A 204 -3.69 4.51 16.77
CA PRO A 204 -3.32 5.92 16.67
C PRO A 204 -4.47 6.83 17.12
N LYS A 205 -4.13 7.91 17.83
CA LYS A 205 -5.03 9.05 18.03
C LYS A 205 -4.89 9.98 16.84
N ILE A 206 -5.83 9.88 15.90
CA ILE A 206 -5.70 10.52 14.59
C ILE A 206 -5.97 12.02 14.68
N ASP A 207 -5.01 12.83 14.20
CA ASP A 207 -5.18 14.25 13.90
C ASP A 207 -5.51 14.42 12.42
N ILE A 208 -6.64 15.06 12.11
CA ILE A 208 -7.09 15.26 10.72
C ILE A 208 -6.16 16.12 9.88
N ASN A 209 -5.24 16.86 10.51
CA ASN A 209 -4.31 17.79 9.84
C ASN A 209 -2.92 17.20 9.61
N CYS A 210 -2.63 16.00 10.15
CA CYS A 210 -1.28 15.41 10.07
C CYS A 210 -0.97 14.72 8.74
N MET A 211 -1.94 14.66 7.82
CA MET A 211 -1.79 14.06 6.49
C MET A 211 -2.28 15.01 5.41
N ASP A 212 -1.70 14.88 4.22
CA ASP A 212 -2.14 15.63 3.04
C ASP A 212 -1.86 14.83 1.75
N THR A 213 -2.40 15.28 0.62
CA THR A 213 -2.05 14.71 -0.68
C THR A 213 -0.70 15.24 -1.15
N LEU A 214 0.01 14.45 -1.96
CA LEU A 214 1.26 14.92 -2.57
C LEU A 214 1.02 16.13 -3.49
N GLU A 215 -0.10 16.16 -4.20
CA GLU A 215 -0.55 17.30 -5.02
C GLU A 215 -0.57 18.60 -4.20
N ASN A 216 -1.21 18.59 -3.03
CA ASN A 216 -1.29 19.76 -2.15
C ASN A 216 0.09 20.15 -1.61
N LEU A 217 0.87 19.15 -1.15
CA LEU A 217 2.19 19.38 -0.56
C LEU A 217 3.22 19.95 -1.56
N LEU A 218 3.04 19.63 -2.85
CA LEU A 218 3.86 20.17 -3.94
C LEU A 218 3.27 21.44 -4.56
N ASN A 219 2.04 21.79 -4.21
CA ASN A 219 1.28 22.87 -4.86
C ASN A 219 1.28 22.74 -6.39
N LYS A 220 1.03 21.50 -6.85
CA LYS A 220 1.09 21.15 -8.29
C LYS A 220 0.07 20.06 -8.58
N SER A 221 -0.77 20.24 -9.60
CA SER A 221 -1.70 19.21 -10.05
C SER A 221 -0.94 17.94 -10.46
N LEU A 222 -1.41 16.80 -9.99
CA LEU A 222 -0.84 15.49 -10.27
C LEU A 222 -1.93 14.55 -10.79
N THR A 223 -1.55 13.71 -11.74
CA THR A 223 -2.45 12.70 -12.31
C THR A 223 -1.83 11.30 -12.20
N THR A 224 -2.67 10.27 -12.20
CA THR A 224 -2.20 8.87 -12.26
C THR A 224 -1.31 8.65 -13.49
N LYS A 225 -1.67 9.22 -14.63
CA LYS A 225 -0.88 9.11 -15.87
C LYS A 225 0.54 9.68 -15.70
N GLU A 226 0.66 10.88 -15.14
CA GLU A 226 1.98 11.50 -14.88
C GLU A 226 2.81 10.67 -13.91
N LEU A 227 2.19 10.08 -12.85
CA LEU A 227 2.88 9.18 -11.95
C LEU A 227 3.43 7.96 -12.69
N LEU A 228 2.63 7.32 -13.54
CA LEU A 228 3.07 6.16 -14.32
C LEU A 228 4.23 6.52 -15.26
N GLU A 229 4.17 7.66 -15.94
CA GLU A 229 5.26 8.15 -16.80
C GLU A 229 6.54 8.43 -16.02
N LYS A 230 6.43 8.99 -14.81
CA LYS A 230 7.58 9.23 -13.93
C LYS A 230 8.19 7.90 -13.44
N ILE A 231 7.37 6.92 -13.06
CA ILE A 231 7.83 5.56 -12.70
C ILE A 231 8.62 4.94 -13.85
N LEU A 232 8.10 4.98 -15.08
CA LEU A 232 8.80 4.43 -16.24
C LEU A 232 10.14 5.12 -16.49
N ARG A 233 10.22 6.46 -16.36
CA ARG A 233 11.47 7.21 -16.48
C ARG A 233 12.52 6.77 -15.46
N VAL A 234 12.11 6.56 -14.20
CA VAL A 234 13.02 6.05 -13.16
C VAL A 234 13.52 4.65 -13.50
N LEU A 235 12.64 3.74 -13.91
CA LEU A 235 13.06 2.38 -14.31
C LEU A 235 14.04 2.41 -15.50
N HIS A 236 13.81 3.27 -16.50
CA HIS A 236 14.76 3.47 -17.60
C HIS A 236 16.11 4.03 -17.12
N SER A 237 16.13 5.00 -16.21
CA SER A 237 17.37 5.54 -15.64
C SER A 237 18.17 4.51 -14.84
N LEU A 238 17.50 3.50 -14.33
CA LEU A 238 18.10 2.35 -13.63
C LEU A 238 18.52 1.22 -14.59
N ASN A 239 18.47 1.45 -15.92
CA ASN A 239 18.75 0.45 -16.95
C ASN A 239 17.91 -0.83 -16.82
N CYS A 240 16.67 -0.70 -16.37
CA CYS A 240 15.76 -1.83 -16.31
C CYS A 240 15.21 -2.18 -17.70
N GLU A 241 15.13 -3.48 -17.99
CA GLU A 241 14.37 -4.01 -19.11
C GLU A 241 12.89 -4.05 -18.71
N ILE A 242 12.06 -3.19 -19.34
CA ILE A 242 10.66 -3.02 -18.93
C ILE A 242 9.76 -3.81 -19.87
N GLU A 243 8.95 -4.71 -19.31
CA GLU A 243 7.94 -5.46 -20.05
C GLU A 243 6.56 -5.26 -19.42
N LYS A 244 5.53 -5.30 -20.28
CA LYS A 244 4.16 -5.45 -19.81
C LYS A 244 3.98 -6.86 -19.27
N GLY A 245 3.54 -6.99 -18.03
CA GLY A 245 3.29 -8.27 -17.40
C GLY A 245 2.23 -9.06 -18.15
N ASN A 246 2.45 -10.35 -18.27
CA ASN A 246 1.53 -11.30 -18.89
C ASN A 246 1.23 -12.44 -17.93
N TYR A 247 -0.04 -12.79 -17.77
CA TYR A 247 -0.46 -13.89 -16.92
C TYR A 247 -0.35 -15.21 -17.69
N SER A 248 0.50 -16.13 -17.23
CA SER A 248 0.56 -17.49 -17.75
C SER A 248 -0.68 -18.29 -17.32
N ASN A 249 -0.97 -19.40 -17.99
CA ASN A 249 -2.07 -20.28 -17.59
C ASN A 249 -1.93 -20.77 -16.14
N GLU A 250 -0.70 -21.12 -15.72
CA GLU A 250 -0.40 -21.49 -14.34
C GLU A 250 -0.69 -20.36 -13.36
N MET A 251 -0.35 -19.11 -13.70
CA MET A 251 -0.67 -17.96 -12.88
C MET A 251 -2.18 -17.74 -12.73
N ILE A 252 -2.94 -17.95 -13.80
CA ILE A 252 -4.41 -17.84 -13.79
C ILE A 252 -5.03 -18.89 -12.87
N GLU A 253 -4.63 -20.16 -12.99
CA GLU A 253 -5.09 -21.25 -12.13
C GLU A 253 -4.74 -20.99 -10.65
N ASN A 254 -3.51 -20.58 -10.36
CA ASN A 254 -3.08 -20.24 -9.02
C ASN A 254 -3.84 -19.03 -8.47
N TYR A 255 -4.17 -18.04 -9.30
CA TYR A 255 -4.92 -16.87 -8.90
C TYR A 255 -6.32 -17.20 -8.43
N GLU A 256 -7.03 -18.10 -9.12
CA GLU A 256 -8.39 -18.51 -8.73
C GLU A 256 -8.43 -19.08 -7.32
N GLU A 257 -7.48 -19.95 -6.99
CA GLU A 257 -7.37 -20.52 -5.64
C GLU A 257 -6.99 -19.48 -4.60
N ILE A 258 -6.02 -18.61 -4.90
CA ILE A 258 -5.59 -17.52 -4.02
C ILE A 258 -6.72 -16.52 -3.79
N PHE A 259 -7.48 -16.18 -4.82
CA PHE A 259 -8.62 -15.27 -4.71
C PHE A 259 -9.72 -15.87 -3.82
N LYS A 260 -10.03 -17.17 -4.00
CA LYS A 260 -10.97 -17.91 -3.15
C LYS A 260 -10.53 -17.89 -1.68
N GLN A 261 -9.26 -18.20 -1.40
CA GLN A 261 -8.68 -18.15 -0.05
C GLN A 261 -8.74 -16.74 0.55
N THR A 262 -8.43 -15.71 -0.26
CA THR A 262 -8.49 -14.30 0.14
C THR A 262 -9.92 -13.90 0.50
N LYS A 263 -10.90 -14.31 -0.28
CA LYS A 263 -12.32 -14.06 -0.02
C LYS A 263 -12.79 -14.75 1.25
N GLN A 264 -12.49 -16.03 1.44
CA GLN A 264 -12.84 -16.78 2.64
C GLN A 264 -12.23 -16.16 3.89
N ARG A 265 -10.93 -15.78 3.84
CA ARG A 265 -10.27 -15.10 4.95
C ARG A 265 -10.93 -13.76 5.27
N ASN A 266 -11.30 -12.97 4.26
CA ASN A 266 -11.98 -11.69 4.46
C ASN A 266 -13.36 -11.88 5.09
N ASN A 267 -14.17 -12.81 4.61
CA ASN A 267 -15.48 -13.12 5.18
C ASN A 267 -15.34 -13.49 6.67
N LYS A 268 -14.40 -14.37 7.00
CA LYS A 268 -14.13 -14.75 8.39
C LYS A 268 -13.73 -13.57 9.26
N LEU A 269 -12.88 -12.66 8.77
CA LEU A 269 -12.36 -11.54 9.55
C LEU A 269 -13.38 -10.40 9.69
N LEU A 270 -14.21 -10.16 8.67
CA LEU A 270 -15.17 -9.06 8.65
C LEU A 270 -16.53 -9.47 9.25
N HIS A 271 -16.95 -10.71 9.08
CA HIS A 271 -18.31 -11.16 9.43
C HIS A 271 -18.34 -12.34 10.41
N GLY A 272 -17.21 -13.00 10.66
CA GLY A 272 -17.13 -14.18 11.54
C GLY A 272 -17.63 -15.48 10.88
N GLU A 273 -17.71 -15.51 9.53
CA GLU A 273 -18.22 -16.63 8.72
C GLU A 273 -17.10 -17.55 8.19
#